data_7a5d72a688a4ed5c64664f08329849a1
#
_entry.id   7a5d72a688a4ed5c64664f08329849a1
#
_cell.length_a   1.000
_cell.length_b   1.000
_cell.length_c   1.000
_cell.angle_alpha   90.00
_cell.angle_beta   90.00
_cell.angle_gamma   90.00
#
_symmetry.space_group_name_H-M   'P 1'
#
loop_
_entity.id
_entity.type
_entity.pdbx_description
1 polymer ?
#
loop_
_entity_poly.entity_id
_entity_poly.type
_entity_poly.pdbx_seq_one_letter_code
_entity_poly.pdbx_strand_id
1 'polypeptide(L)'
;TRFDVGIAVYSHNQLYGKWYFRKAGNYPKTGRSLRMELRGEKRSALLYSASEIEILRPEEEPDHPYLGKLGPDAVDPDVTRAEVLAQLEDPRFRGRNLGALLLDQSFVSGLGNYLRSEILWWAGLHPSWRPKELDDEDREDLARWILDVTRQSYETGGITDCLERVEDAKGRGVPF
;
A
#
# COMPACT_ATOMS: atom_id res chain seq x y z
N THR A 1 -6.40 8.21 8.23
CA THR A 1 -5.76 9.47 8.66
C THR A 1 -5.96 9.63 10.16
N ARG A 2 -4.88 9.70 10.93
CA ARG A 2 -4.91 9.94 12.37
C ARG A 2 -4.61 11.41 12.66
N PHE A 3 -5.25 11.95 13.69
CA PHE A 3 -5.09 13.32 14.14
C PHE A 3 -4.54 13.34 15.57
N ASP A 4 -3.80 14.39 15.92
CA ASP A 4 -3.19 14.61 17.24
C ASP A 4 -4.22 14.81 18.37
N VAL A 5 -5.48 15.09 18.02
CA VAL A 5 -6.61 15.19 18.95
C VAL A 5 -7.22 13.83 19.35
N GLY A 6 -6.58 12.73 19.03
CA GLY A 6 -7.04 11.39 19.42
C GLY A 6 -8.24 10.88 18.62
N ILE A 7 -8.35 11.30 17.36
CA ILE A 7 -9.37 10.77 16.43
C ILE A 7 -8.66 10.26 15.17
N ALA A 8 -9.20 9.20 14.57
CA ALA A 8 -8.83 8.75 13.24
C ALA A 8 -10.02 8.83 12.29
N VAL A 9 -9.77 9.15 11.05
CA VAL A 9 -10.75 9.04 9.96
C VAL A 9 -10.34 7.88 9.07
N TYR A 10 -11.13 6.83 9.07
CA TYR A 10 -11.09 5.78 8.07
C TYR A 10 -11.85 6.24 6.82
N SER A 11 -11.31 5.99 5.64
CA SER A 11 -12.03 6.18 4.39
C SER A 11 -11.69 5.08 3.40
N HIS A 12 -12.71 4.44 2.84
CA HIS A 12 -12.54 3.47 1.76
C HIS A 12 -12.74 4.18 0.42
N ASN A 13 -11.66 4.38 -0.30
CA ASN A 13 -11.66 5.20 -1.52
C ASN A 13 -11.94 4.40 -2.79
N GLN A 14 -11.80 3.07 -2.74
CA GLN A 14 -11.81 2.21 -3.92
C GLN A 14 -10.89 2.76 -5.03
N LEU A 15 -11.29 2.65 -6.31
CA LEU A 15 -10.55 3.22 -7.45
C LEU A 15 -10.94 4.69 -7.75
N TYR A 16 -11.98 5.21 -7.13
CA TYR A 16 -12.60 6.49 -7.50
C TYR A 16 -12.38 7.61 -6.50
N GLY A 17 -12.05 7.29 -5.25
CA GLY A 17 -11.81 8.27 -4.20
C GLY A 17 -10.60 9.13 -4.53
N LYS A 18 -10.73 10.44 -4.34
CA LYS A 18 -9.65 11.39 -4.62
C LYS A 18 -9.62 12.50 -3.60
N TRP A 19 -8.44 12.76 -3.05
CA TRP A 19 -8.16 13.92 -2.24
C TRP A 19 -7.77 15.13 -3.07
N TYR A 20 -8.29 16.30 -2.70
CA TYR A 20 -7.88 17.59 -3.23
C TYR A 20 -7.49 18.51 -2.08
N PHE A 21 -6.38 19.20 -2.23
CA PHE A 21 -5.94 20.23 -1.27
C PHE A 21 -6.13 21.60 -1.93
N ARG A 22 -6.97 22.47 -1.32
CA ARG A 22 -7.37 23.76 -1.86
C ARG A 22 -7.32 24.84 -0.79
N LYS A 23 -7.41 26.11 -1.18
CA LYS A 23 -7.72 27.21 -0.25
C LYS A 23 -9.11 26.97 0.33
N ALA A 24 -9.32 27.31 1.60
CA ALA A 24 -10.61 27.17 2.25
C ALA A 24 -11.73 27.87 1.44
N GLY A 25 -12.84 27.17 1.23
CA GLY A 25 -13.95 27.64 0.41
C GLY A 25 -13.78 27.54 -1.10
N ASN A 26 -12.64 27.01 -1.60
CA ASN A 26 -12.42 26.81 -3.03
C ASN A 26 -12.57 25.31 -3.37
N TYR A 27 -13.55 24.98 -4.20
CA TYR A 27 -13.87 23.62 -4.60
C TYR A 27 -13.45 23.34 -6.03
N PRO A 28 -12.86 22.17 -6.32
CA PRO A 28 -12.51 21.79 -7.68
C PRO A 28 -13.76 21.62 -8.56
N LYS A 29 -13.69 22.06 -9.81
CA LYS A 29 -14.72 21.76 -10.80
C LYS A 29 -14.59 20.29 -11.21
N THR A 30 -15.51 19.45 -10.76
CA THR A 30 -15.50 18.00 -11.02
C THR A 30 -16.92 17.45 -10.97
N GLY A 31 -17.21 16.41 -11.74
CA GLY A 31 -18.45 15.64 -11.63
C GLY A 31 -18.51 14.67 -10.45
N ARG A 32 -17.48 14.66 -9.58
CA ARG A 32 -17.40 13.79 -8.40
C ARG A 32 -18.19 14.37 -7.23
N SER A 33 -18.75 13.54 -6.38
CA SER A 33 -19.45 13.96 -5.16
C SER A 33 -18.46 14.21 -4.02
N LEU A 34 -18.54 15.38 -3.39
CA LEU A 34 -17.81 15.68 -2.15
C LEU A 34 -18.39 14.81 -1.02
N ARG A 35 -17.53 14.08 -0.33
CA ARG A 35 -17.91 13.17 0.75
C ARG A 35 -17.47 13.70 2.12
N MET A 36 -16.31 14.36 2.19
CA MET A 36 -15.78 14.92 3.43
C MET A 36 -14.93 16.15 3.13
N GLU A 37 -15.00 17.13 4.01
CA GLU A 37 -14.09 18.27 4.04
C GLU A 37 -13.44 18.38 5.42
N LEU A 38 -12.13 18.41 5.45
CA LEU A 38 -11.34 18.81 6.62
C LEU A 38 -10.94 20.26 6.39
N ARG A 39 -11.64 21.17 7.07
CA ARG A 39 -11.48 22.61 6.87
C ARG A 39 -10.57 23.21 7.93
N GLY A 40 -9.45 23.77 7.51
CA GLY A 40 -8.64 24.67 8.31
C GLY A 40 -8.92 26.14 7.95
N GLU A 41 -8.26 27.06 8.64
CA GLU A 41 -8.44 28.50 8.42
C GLU A 41 -8.08 28.95 6.98
N LYS A 42 -6.99 28.43 6.43
CA LYS A 42 -6.45 28.84 5.12
C LYS A 42 -6.64 27.81 4.02
N ARG A 43 -6.70 26.53 4.37
CA ARG A 43 -6.74 25.40 3.43
C ARG A 43 -7.75 24.37 3.86
N SER A 44 -8.29 23.65 2.87
CA SER A 44 -9.13 22.47 3.08
C SER A 44 -8.56 21.26 2.37
N ALA A 45 -8.68 20.08 3.01
CA ALA A 45 -8.57 18.80 2.37
C ALA A 45 -9.98 18.28 2.07
N LEU A 46 -10.23 17.95 0.80
CA LEU A 46 -11.53 17.60 0.26
C LEU A 46 -11.48 16.17 -0.28
N LEU A 47 -12.26 15.25 0.28
CA LEU A 47 -12.36 13.87 -0.19
C LEU A 47 -13.60 13.72 -1.05
N TYR A 48 -13.40 13.29 -2.28
CA TYR A 48 -14.45 13.03 -3.27
C TYR A 48 -14.58 11.54 -3.57
N SER A 49 -15.81 11.09 -3.80
CA SER A 49 -16.16 9.72 -4.27
C SER A 49 -15.69 8.58 -3.36
N ALA A 50 -15.43 8.82 -2.08
CA ALA A 50 -15.21 7.74 -1.13
C ALA A 50 -16.53 6.97 -0.89
N SER A 51 -16.45 5.65 -0.75
CA SER A 51 -17.61 4.78 -0.50
C SER A 51 -18.00 4.75 0.97
N GLU A 52 -17.02 4.67 1.85
CA GLU A 52 -17.19 4.62 3.29
C GLU A 52 -16.32 5.67 3.96
N ILE A 53 -16.86 6.28 5.02
CA ILE A 53 -16.12 7.20 5.88
C ILE A 53 -16.59 6.95 7.30
N GLU A 54 -15.66 6.64 8.20
CA GLU A 54 -15.92 6.41 9.60
C GLU A 54 -14.96 7.26 10.45
N ILE A 55 -15.46 7.72 11.60
CA ILE A 55 -14.63 8.38 12.62
C ILE A 55 -14.40 7.37 13.72
N LEU A 56 -13.14 7.09 13.99
CA LEU A 56 -12.70 6.08 14.95
C LEU A 56 -11.87 6.74 16.06
N ARG A 57 -11.96 6.20 17.26
CA ARG A 57 -10.95 6.43 18.28
C ARG A 57 -9.80 5.42 18.08
N PRO A 58 -8.58 5.74 18.54
CA PRO A 58 -7.43 4.83 18.36
C PRO A 58 -7.66 3.43 18.91
N GLU A 59 -8.39 3.32 20.02
CA GLU A 59 -8.75 2.05 20.64
C GLU A 59 -9.76 1.21 19.84
N GLU A 60 -10.49 1.82 18.92
CA GLU A 60 -11.48 1.14 18.06
C GLU A 60 -10.87 0.59 16.76
N GLU A 61 -9.67 1.08 16.38
CA GLU A 61 -9.01 0.65 15.14
C GLU A 61 -8.70 -0.85 15.08
N PRO A 62 -8.21 -1.52 16.17
CA PRO A 62 -7.95 -2.96 16.15
C PRO A 62 -9.20 -3.82 15.96
N ASP A 63 -10.35 -3.34 16.44
CA ASP A 63 -11.64 -4.05 16.35
C ASP A 63 -12.41 -3.71 15.06
N HIS A 64 -11.93 -2.74 14.28
CA HIS A 64 -12.57 -2.37 13.03
C HIS A 64 -12.55 -3.54 12.03
N PRO A 65 -13.69 -3.87 11.37
CA PRO A 65 -13.84 -5.08 10.54
C PRO A 65 -12.81 -5.21 9.40
N TYR A 66 -12.28 -4.10 8.92
CA TYR A 66 -11.26 -4.06 7.87
C TYR A 66 -9.86 -3.83 8.45
N LEU A 67 -9.67 -2.78 9.26
CA LEU A 67 -8.33 -2.40 9.77
C LEU A 67 -7.72 -3.48 10.66
N GLY A 68 -8.53 -4.11 11.53
CA GLY A 68 -8.07 -5.17 12.42
C GLY A 68 -7.62 -6.47 11.73
N LYS A 69 -7.86 -6.59 10.40
CA LYS A 69 -7.44 -7.75 9.61
C LYS A 69 -6.20 -7.48 8.76
N LEU A 70 -5.74 -6.23 8.71
CA LEU A 70 -4.57 -5.90 7.88
C LEU A 70 -3.30 -6.56 8.42
N GLY A 71 -2.51 -7.09 7.52
CA GLY A 71 -1.14 -7.51 7.80
C GLY A 71 -0.21 -6.30 7.92
N PRO A 72 1.10 -6.55 8.14
CA PRO A 72 2.11 -5.50 8.17
C PRO A 72 2.01 -4.59 6.94
N ASP A 73 2.09 -3.28 7.12
CA ASP A 73 2.07 -2.30 6.02
C ASP A 73 3.47 -2.20 5.40
N ALA A 74 3.62 -2.63 4.14
CA ALA A 74 4.91 -2.65 3.47
C ALA A 74 5.56 -1.27 3.30
N VAL A 75 4.78 -0.18 3.39
CA VAL A 75 5.28 1.20 3.32
C VAL A 75 5.76 1.71 4.68
N ASP A 76 5.27 1.13 5.77
CA ASP A 76 5.68 1.52 7.12
C ASP A 76 7.19 1.23 7.31
N PRO A 77 8.03 2.24 7.64
CA PRO A 77 9.46 2.04 7.83
C PRO A 77 9.81 1.14 9.01
N ASP A 78 8.90 1.02 9.99
CA ASP A 78 9.11 0.19 11.18
C ASP A 78 8.85 -1.30 10.90
N VAL A 79 8.16 -1.65 9.83
CA VAL A 79 7.93 -3.04 9.42
C VAL A 79 9.23 -3.67 8.91
N THR A 80 9.59 -4.79 9.50
CA THR A 80 10.85 -5.50 9.29
C THR A 80 10.70 -6.70 8.34
N ARG A 81 11.82 -7.16 7.76
CA ARG A 81 11.84 -8.43 6.99
C ARG A 81 11.40 -9.61 7.84
N ALA A 82 11.78 -9.64 9.12
CA ALA A 82 11.40 -10.72 10.03
C ALA A 82 9.87 -10.84 10.18
N GLU A 83 9.14 -9.73 10.19
CA GLU A 83 7.67 -9.75 10.23
C GLU A 83 7.09 -10.30 8.93
N VAL A 84 7.64 -9.95 7.77
CA VAL A 84 7.21 -10.51 6.49
C VAL A 84 7.52 -12.01 6.39
N LEU A 85 8.69 -12.45 6.86
CA LEU A 85 9.04 -13.87 6.95
C LEU A 85 8.08 -14.65 7.86
N ALA A 86 7.74 -14.10 9.01
CA ALA A 86 6.76 -14.69 9.91
C ALA A 86 5.38 -14.87 9.22
N GLN A 87 4.97 -13.93 8.37
CA GLN A 87 3.75 -14.07 7.56
C GLN A 87 3.89 -15.21 6.52
N LEU A 88 5.05 -15.34 5.86
CA LEU A 88 5.29 -16.42 4.88
C LEU A 88 5.24 -17.81 5.53
N GLU A 89 5.62 -17.92 6.79
CA GLU A 89 5.61 -19.16 7.58
C GLU A 89 4.24 -19.47 8.24
N ASP A 90 3.38 -18.47 8.37
CA ASP A 90 2.08 -18.61 9.01
C ASP A 90 1.22 -19.68 8.30
N PRO A 91 0.65 -20.65 9.05
CA PRO A 91 -0.22 -21.69 8.50
C PRO A 91 -1.38 -21.18 7.64
N ARG A 92 -1.86 -19.96 7.87
CA ARG A 92 -2.92 -19.31 7.08
C ARG A 92 -2.47 -19.00 5.64
N PHE A 93 -1.18 -18.75 5.45
CA PHE A 93 -0.62 -18.22 4.20
C PHE A 93 0.31 -19.18 3.47
N ARG A 94 1.11 -19.98 4.20
CA ARG A 94 2.16 -20.84 3.63
C ARG A 94 1.72 -21.82 2.54
N GLY A 95 0.44 -22.16 2.48
CA GLY A 95 -0.14 -23.07 1.50
C GLY A 95 -0.78 -22.40 0.29
N ARG A 96 -0.81 -21.07 0.23
CA ARG A 96 -1.46 -20.28 -0.83
C ARG A 96 -0.45 -19.93 -1.92
N ASN A 97 -0.91 -19.83 -3.19
CA ASN A 97 -0.02 -19.40 -4.27
C ASN A 97 0.38 -17.91 -4.11
N LEU A 98 1.62 -17.59 -4.46
CA LEU A 98 2.21 -16.26 -4.29
C LEU A 98 1.40 -15.17 -5.03
N GLY A 99 0.88 -15.48 -6.22
CA GLY A 99 0.12 -14.52 -7.02
C GLY A 99 -1.16 -14.04 -6.35
N ALA A 100 -1.85 -14.91 -5.59
CA ALA A 100 -3.03 -14.53 -4.82
C ALA A 100 -2.65 -13.99 -3.42
N LEU A 101 -1.58 -14.53 -2.83
CA LEU A 101 -1.12 -14.15 -1.51
C LEU A 101 -0.68 -12.69 -1.45
N LEU A 102 0.10 -12.24 -2.42
CA LEU A 102 0.58 -10.85 -2.50
C LEU A 102 -0.53 -9.81 -2.77
N LEU A 103 -1.75 -10.24 -3.04
CA LEU A 103 -2.93 -9.34 -3.12
C LEU A 103 -3.78 -9.36 -1.86
N ASP A 104 -3.52 -10.28 -0.95
CA ASP A 104 -4.26 -10.37 0.30
C ASP A 104 -3.72 -9.37 1.33
N GLN A 105 -4.51 -8.35 1.61
CA GLN A 105 -4.14 -7.30 2.55
C GLN A 105 -3.97 -7.79 4.00
N SER A 106 -4.44 -9.00 4.31
CA SER A 106 -4.20 -9.63 5.62
C SER A 106 -2.84 -10.32 5.71
N PHE A 107 -2.20 -10.60 4.58
CA PHE A 107 -0.82 -11.09 4.51
C PHE A 107 0.17 -9.95 4.68
N VAL A 108 0.22 -9.04 3.73
CA VAL A 108 0.98 -7.78 3.78
C VAL A 108 0.11 -6.71 3.13
N SER A 109 -0.17 -5.62 3.84
CA SER A 109 -0.99 -4.55 3.32
C SER A 109 -0.20 -3.58 2.42
N GLY A 110 -0.93 -2.87 1.56
CA GLY A 110 -0.35 -1.89 0.63
C GLY A 110 -0.01 -2.43 -0.76
N LEU A 111 -0.04 -3.74 -0.97
CA LEU A 111 0.31 -4.35 -2.25
C LEU A 111 -0.89 -4.37 -3.22
N GLY A 112 -0.64 -4.04 -4.47
CA GLY A 112 -1.59 -4.11 -5.57
C GLY A 112 -1.06 -4.92 -6.76
N ASN A 113 -1.84 -4.98 -7.84
CA ASN A 113 -1.52 -5.81 -9.00
C ASN A 113 -0.14 -5.56 -9.60
N TYR A 114 0.26 -4.31 -9.77
CA TYR A 114 1.56 -4.00 -10.37
C TYR A 114 2.70 -4.36 -9.42
N LEU A 115 2.62 -4.00 -8.13
CA LEU A 115 3.65 -4.36 -7.13
C LEU A 115 3.82 -5.87 -7.02
N ARG A 116 2.73 -6.64 -6.99
CA ARG A 116 2.79 -8.10 -7.03
C ARG A 116 3.64 -8.61 -8.21
N SER A 117 3.44 -8.06 -9.40
CA SER A 117 4.15 -8.51 -10.61
C SER A 117 5.62 -8.14 -10.56
N GLU A 118 5.93 -6.92 -10.12
CA GLU A 118 7.28 -6.42 -9.96
C GLU A 118 8.05 -7.20 -8.88
N ILE A 119 7.44 -7.40 -7.72
CA ILE A 119 8.05 -8.16 -6.61
C ILE A 119 8.39 -9.58 -7.05
N LEU A 120 7.46 -10.29 -7.69
CA LEU A 120 7.70 -11.65 -8.16
C LEU A 120 8.77 -11.70 -9.26
N TRP A 121 8.84 -10.69 -10.11
CA TRP A 121 9.86 -10.59 -11.14
C TRP A 121 11.26 -10.39 -10.53
N TRP A 122 11.39 -9.47 -9.57
CA TRP A 122 12.65 -9.21 -8.87
C TRP A 122 13.12 -10.40 -8.03
N ALA A 123 12.18 -11.12 -7.41
CA ALA A 123 12.48 -12.34 -6.65
C ALA A 123 12.75 -13.56 -7.54
N GLY A 124 12.48 -13.49 -8.85
CA GLY A 124 12.62 -14.63 -9.75
C GLY A 124 11.63 -15.76 -9.51
N LEU A 125 10.48 -15.46 -8.86
CA LEU A 125 9.54 -16.48 -8.40
C LEU A 125 8.29 -16.56 -9.28
N HIS A 126 7.85 -17.78 -9.57
CA HIS A 126 6.62 -17.98 -10.34
C HIS A 126 5.38 -17.79 -9.45
N PRO A 127 4.32 -17.07 -9.91
CA PRO A 127 3.14 -16.75 -9.10
C PRO A 127 2.33 -17.96 -8.62
N SER A 128 2.50 -19.14 -9.22
CA SER A 128 1.84 -20.37 -8.78
C SER A 128 2.54 -21.06 -7.60
N TRP A 129 3.80 -20.71 -7.31
CA TRP A 129 4.52 -21.28 -6.19
C TRP A 129 3.91 -20.84 -4.87
N ARG A 130 4.24 -21.57 -3.81
CA ARG A 130 3.70 -21.34 -2.47
C ARG A 130 4.85 -21.14 -1.49
N PRO A 131 4.69 -20.32 -0.43
CA PRO A 131 5.74 -20.11 0.57
C PRO A 131 6.37 -21.40 1.12
N LYS A 132 5.59 -22.45 1.32
CA LYS A 132 6.08 -23.76 1.80
C LYS A 132 6.95 -24.51 0.79
N GLU A 133 6.98 -24.11 -0.46
CA GLU A 133 7.75 -24.74 -1.56
C GLU A 133 9.07 -24.00 -1.82
N LEU A 134 9.23 -22.81 -1.21
CA LEU A 134 10.43 -21.99 -1.29
C LEU A 134 11.48 -22.51 -0.31
N ASP A 135 12.75 -22.41 -0.67
CA ASP A 135 13.84 -22.56 0.27
C ASP A 135 14.05 -21.29 1.13
N ASP A 136 15.04 -21.30 2.00
CA ASP A 136 15.27 -20.18 2.91
C ASP A 136 15.75 -18.93 2.17
N GLU A 137 16.58 -19.08 1.13
CA GLU A 137 17.10 -17.99 0.31
C GLU A 137 15.97 -17.32 -0.48
N ASP A 138 15.12 -18.10 -1.13
CA ASP A 138 13.94 -17.61 -1.86
C ASP A 138 12.98 -16.83 -0.93
N ARG A 139 12.76 -17.32 0.31
CA ARG A 139 11.90 -16.64 1.29
C ARG A 139 12.49 -15.30 1.74
N GLU A 140 13.77 -15.28 2.04
CA GLU A 140 14.49 -14.05 2.43
C GLU A 140 14.48 -13.03 1.30
N ASP A 141 14.74 -13.45 0.07
CA ASP A 141 14.69 -12.58 -1.10
C ASP A 141 13.28 -12.06 -1.36
N LEU A 142 12.26 -12.90 -1.25
CA LEU A 142 10.87 -12.46 -1.39
C LEU A 142 10.51 -11.42 -0.33
N ALA A 143 10.86 -11.67 0.94
CA ALA A 143 10.58 -10.71 2.02
C ALA A 143 11.30 -9.39 1.81
N ARG A 144 12.55 -9.42 1.34
CA ARG A 144 13.32 -8.23 0.96
C ARG A 144 12.62 -7.46 -0.17
N TRP A 145 12.27 -8.12 -1.27
CA TRP A 145 11.67 -7.46 -2.43
C TRP A 145 10.26 -6.91 -2.16
N ILE A 146 9.49 -7.55 -1.26
CA ILE A 146 8.21 -7.00 -0.79
C ILE A 146 8.40 -5.60 -0.21
N LEU A 147 9.39 -5.40 0.65
CA LEU A 147 9.64 -4.12 1.29
C LEU A 147 10.34 -3.13 0.36
N ASP A 148 11.42 -3.55 -0.30
CA ASP A 148 12.28 -2.66 -1.07
C ASP A 148 11.53 -2.08 -2.29
N VAL A 149 10.85 -2.93 -3.08
CA VAL A 149 10.10 -2.47 -4.27
C VAL A 149 8.91 -1.60 -3.87
N THR A 150 8.21 -1.94 -2.77
CA THR A 150 7.06 -1.16 -2.33
C THR A 150 7.48 0.21 -1.83
N ARG A 151 8.52 0.30 -1.02
CA ARG A 151 9.04 1.57 -0.49
C ARG A 151 9.60 2.45 -1.60
N GLN A 152 10.42 1.87 -2.49
CA GLN A 152 10.92 2.62 -3.66
C GLN A 152 9.77 3.16 -4.51
N SER A 153 8.77 2.33 -4.81
CA SER A 153 7.60 2.77 -5.58
C SER A 153 6.84 3.91 -4.91
N TYR A 154 6.68 3.86 -3.59
CA TYR A 154 6.03 4.91 -2.82
C TYR A 154 6.83 6.22 -2.86
N GLU A 155 8.13 6.16 -2.60
CA GLU A 155 9.03 7.32 -2.56
C GLU A 155 9.19 8.00 -3.93
N THR A 156 9.19 7.22 -5.00
CA THR A 156 9.43 7.70 -6.37
C THR A 156 8.15 7.99 -7.15
N GLY A 157 6.97 7.71 -6.57
CA GLY A 157 5.69 7.89 -7.25
C GLY A 157 5.41 6.85 -8.34
N GLY A 158 5.93 5.61 -8.18
CA GLY A 158 5.60 4.46 -9.00
C GLY A 158 6.77 3.79 -9.74
N ILE A 159 8.02 4.23 -9.52
CA ILE A 159 9.19 3.61 -10.15
C ILE A 159 9.57 2.35 -9.37
N THR A 160 9.61 1.21 -10.05
CA THR A 160 9.96 -0.11 -9.50
C THR A 160 11.24 -0.70 -10.11
N ASP A 161 11.75 -0.11 -11.20
CA ASP A 161 13.01 -0.52 -11.83
C ASP A 161 14.23 0.04 -11.08
N CYS A 162 15.39 -0.52 -11.32
CA CYS A 162 16.67 -0.02 -10.81
C CYS A 162 16.85 1.46 -11.16
N LEU A 163 17.10 2.30 -10.17
CA LEU A 163 17.18 3.76 -10.34
C LEU A 163 18.28 4.17 -11.31
N GLU A 164 19.41 3.45 -11.35
CA GLU A 164 20.49 3.71 -12.30
C GLU A 164 20.03 3.51 -13.76
N ARG A 165 19.25 2.46 -14.02
CA ARG A 165 18.65 2.21 -15.35
C ARG A 165 17.64 3.28 -15.74
N VAL A 166 16.86 3.74 -14.78
CA VAL A 166 15.88 4.82 -15.00
C VAL A 166 16.58 6.13 -15.34
N GLU A 167 17.66 6.47 -14.63
CA GLU A 167 18.45 7.66 -14.91
C GLU A 167 19.16 7.61 -16.29
N ASP A 168 19.74 6.46 -16.64
CA ASP A 168 20.32 6.24 -17.95
C ASP A 168 19.25 6.36 -19.07
N ALA A 169 18.07 5.78 -18.88
CA ALA A 169 16.97 5.92 -19.83
C ALA A 169 16.52 7.37 -20.00
N LYS A 170 16.40 8.13 -18.89
CA LYS A 170 16.12 9.59 -18.93
C LYS A 170 17.19 10.34 -19.71
N GLY A 171 18.46 10.06 -19.45
CA GLY A 171 19.59 10.69 -20.14
C GLY A 171 19.58 10.42 -21.65
N ARG A 172 19.06 9.28 -22.07
CA ARG A 172 18.91 8.89 -23.49
C ARG A 172 17.58 9.32 -24.12
N GLY A 173 16.67 9.94 -23.35
CA GLY A 173 15.35 10.33 -23.81
C GLY A 173 14.42 9.15 -24.11
N VAL A 174 14.67 7.97 -23.50
CA VAL A 174 13.85 6.77 -23.64
C VAL A 174 12.74 6.78 -22.57
N PRO A 175 11.47 6.55 -22.94
CA PRO A 175 10.39 6.36 -21.95
C PRO A 175 10.67 5.14 -21.05
N PHE A 176 10.29 5.23 -19.79
CA PHE A 176 10.42 4.15 -18.78
C PHE A 176 9.13 4.01 -17.98
#